data_f55e90d7ee2b2cc7b0464864a41a9493
#
_entry.id   f55e90d7ee2b2cc7b0464864a41a9493
#
_cell.length_a   1.000
_cell.length_b   1.000
_cell.length_c   1.000
_cell.angle_alpha   90.00
_cell.angle_beta   90.00
_cell.angle_gamma   90.00
#
_symmetry.space_group_name_H-M   'P 1'
#
loop_
_entity.id
_entity.type
_entity.pdbx_description
1 polymer ?
#
loop_
_entity_poly.entity_id
_entity_poly.type
_entity_poly.pdbx_seq_one_letter_code
_entity_poly.pdbx_strand_id
1 'polypeptide(L)'
;MRKKTKMAWSVALSAAMAAGLLAGCGSNGGAESTSGSTAASSAKTESSAGDTADTSDRPTYKIATVRWTDTWPTDFLHEGVMKEIEDKMNINIDWQVYYNSDWSEQKSLLLASGDLPDAFLGSICLTQADMAQNKSAFLDLTDLIEKDMPNLKAAFEADPELKAVCTSHDGRIYSLPKKLPLRPKVCGDVMCINQEWLDNLGLETPKTYKELEEVLVKFATEDADGDGDPTNEIGITNAAGSGLLSGDLRHILSPFGTMVSRDGNYMGLNGEGKPVFMPMEENYKEAVKWMRQLWEEGVVDPEYFTQDGSMKTAKQQADGGSQVGLIFGWTADAEVGPNVNQFKTLEAVEGYDGNHYVEAATNYLDISDRELMISKDCKDPDTLLKWADEFYTDLASLQTFYGTIGARSQTMATEPTM
;
A
#
# COMPACT_ATOMS: atom_id res chain seq x y z
N MET A 1 -59.00 -4.30 7.65
CA MET A 1 -58.89 -4.42 6.18
C MET A 1 -57.90 -3.40 5.61
N ARG A 2 -56.61 -3.62 5.74
CA ARG A 2 -55.56 -2.78 5.08
C ARG A 2 -54.19 -3.47 5.24
N LYS A 3 -53.99 -4.64 4.61
CA LYS A 3 -52.69 -5.35 4.58
C LYS A 3 -52.48 -6.21 3.33
N LYS A 4 -53.08 -5.87 2.19
CA LYS A 4 -52.94 -6.67 0.95
C LYS A 4 -52.49 -5.89 -0.29
N THR A 5 -52.07 -4.62 -0.18
CA THR A 5 -51.75 -3.80 -1.37
C THR A 5 -50.26 -3.44 -1.53
N LYS A 6 -49.34 -3.94 -0.68
CA LYS A 6 -47.90 -3.67 -0.80
C LYS A 6 -47.06 -4.79 -1.42
N MET A 7 -47.68 -5.91 -1.81
CA MET A 7 -46.97 -7.08 -2.34
C MET A 7 -47.08 -7.24 -3.86
N ALA A 8 -47.82 -6.36 -4.54
CA ALA A 8 -48.05 -6.44 -5.98
C ALA A 8 -47.11 -5.55 -6.82
N TRP A 9 -46.31 -4.66 -6.20
CA TRP A 9 -45.40 -3.75 -6.92
C TRP A 9 -43.95 -4.23 -6.97
N SER A 10 -43.55 -5.19 -6.15
CA SER A 10 -42.18 -5.76 -6.16
C SER A 10 -41.95 -6.85 -7.22
N VAL A 11 -43.01 -7.40 -7.78
CA VAL A 11 -42.91 -8.46 -8.82
C VAL A 11 -42.93 -7.89 -10.24
N ALA A 12 -43.41 -6.65 -10.42
CA ALA A 12 -43.46 -6.01 -11.74
C ALA A 12 -42.14 -5.38 -12.18
N LEU A 13 -41.16 -5.11 -11.25
CA LEU A 13 -39.88 -4.51 -11.60
C LEU A 13 -38.80 -5.53 -11.99
N SER A 14 -38.97 -6.79 -11.58
CA SER A 14 -38.04 -7.87 -11.94
C SER A 14 -38.28 -8.50 -13.31
N ALA A 15 -39.45 -8.28 -13.93
CA ALA A 15 -39.76 -8.80 -15.25
C ALA A 15 -39.35 -7.88 -16.41
N ALA A 16 -38.96 -6.61 -16.13
CA ALA A 16 -38.59 -5.64 -17.18
C ALA A 16 -37.10 -5.70 -17.53
N MET A 17 -36.21 -6.33 -16.71
CA MET A 17 -34.77 -6.44 -16.99
C MET A 17 -34.37 -7.71 -17.75
N ALA A 18 -35.29 -8.68 -17.92
CA ALA A 18 -35.01 -9.92 -18.65
C ALA A 18 -35.32 -9.88 -20.15
N ALA A 19 -35.90 -8.79 -20.68
CA ALA A 19 -36.30 -8.67 -22.08
C ALA A 19 -35.35 -7.83 -22.98
N GLY A 20 -34.23 -7.33 -22.44
CA GLY A 20 -33.27 -6.46 -23.14
C GLY A 20 -32.04 -7.14 -23.80
N LEU A 21 -31.89 -8.47 -23.70
CA LEU A 21 -30.62 -9.15 -24.10
C LEU A 21 -30.74 -10.08 -25.32
N LEU A 22 -31.80 -9.97 -26.13
CA LEU A 22 -31.99 -10.85 -27.29
C LEU A 22 -32.34 -10.13 -28.60
N ALA A 23 -31.72 -8.99 -28.91
CA ALA A 23 -31.86 -8.40 -30.24
C ALA A 23 -30.52 -7.72 -30.67
N GLY A 24 -29.71 -8.46 -31.41
CA GLY A 24 -28.47 -7.91 -31.96
C GLY A 24 -27.60 -8.93 -32.67
N CYS A 25 -28.15 -9.65 -33.63
CA CYS A 25 -27.33 -10.33 -34.65
C CYS A 25 -28.02 -10.12 -36.01
N GLY A 26 -27.28 -9.49 -36.95
CA GLY A 26 -27.69 -9.58 -38.34
C GLY A 26 -27.24 -8.42 -39.24
N SER A 27 -26.24 -8.74 -40.04
CA SER A 27 -25.96 -8.42 -41.45
C SER A 27 -25.27 -7.13 -41.86
N ASN A 28 -24.06 -7.32 -42.29
CA ASN A 28 -23.50 -7.10 -43.64
C ASN A 28 -23.71 -5.75 -44.34
N GLY A 29 -22.59 -5.15 -44.78
CA GLY A 29 -22.54 -4.14 -45.86
C GLY A 29 -21.21 -3.38 -45.85
N GLY A 30 -20.29 -3.75 -46.76
CA GLY A 30 -18.97 -3.19 -46.91
C GLY A 30 -18.95 -1.80 -47.57
N ALA A 31 -17.85 -1.09 -47.35
CA ALA A 31 -17.27 -0.15 -48.32
C ALA A 31 -15.80 0.07 -47.98
N GLU A 32 -14.95 -0.18 -48.95
CA GLU A 32 -13.53 0.16 -49.01
C GLU A 32 -13.31 1.69 -49.02
N SER A 33 -12.22 2.15 -48.39
CA SER A 33 -11.33 3.12 -49.00
C SER A 33 -10.00 3.25 -48.28
N THR A 34 -9.02 2.75 -48.90
CA THR A 34 -7.65 3.16 -49.24
C THR A 34 -6.94 4.25 -48.45
N SER A 35 -5.74 3.86 -48.05
CA SER A 35 -4.43 4.50 -48.21
C SER A 35 -3.91 5.49 -47.18
N GLY A 36 -2.64 5.16 -46.76
CA GLY A 36 -1.75 6.11 -46.11
C GLY A 36 -0.61 5.45 -45.35
N SER A 37 0.24 4.73 -46.08
CA SER A 37 1.55 4.25 -45.63
C SER A 37 2.49 5.44 -45.42
N THR A 38 3.07 5.59 -44.24
CA THR A 38 4.36 6.29 -44.07
C THR A 38 5.27 5.44 -43.21
N ALA A 39 6.27 4.90 -43.88
CA ALA A 39 7.39 4.20 -43.29
C ALA A 39 8.27 5.17 -42.52
N ALA A 40 8.52 4.87 -41.26
CA ALA A 40 9.60 5.49 -40.49
C ALA A 40 10.72 4.45 -40.29
N SER A 41 11.87 4.87 -40.76
CA SER A 41 13.15 4.24 -40.81
C SER A 41 13.60 3.68 -39.47
N SER A 42 13.88 2.39 -39.40
CA SER A 42 14.60 1.75 -38.29
C SER A 42 16.09 2.01 -38.43
N ALA A 43 16.65 2.81 -37.52
CA ALA A 43 18.09 2.87 -37.29
C ALA A 43 18.51 1.62 -36.51
N LYS A 44 19.31 0.74 -37.17
CA LYS A 44 20.03 -0.34 -36.53
C LYS A 44 21.08 0.23 -35.60
N THR A 45 20.91 0.04 -34.29
CA THR A 45 22.02 0.11 -33.36
C THR A 45 22.53 -1.33 -33.16
N GLU A 46 23.74 -1.58 -33.56
CA GLU A 46 24.44 -2.84 -33.29
C GLU A 46 24.75 -2.88 -31.79
N SER A 47 24.03 -3.71 -31.07
CA SER A 47 24.34 -4.09 -29.68
C SER A 47 25.17 -5.38 -29.75
N SER A 48 26.32 -5.37 -29.10
CA SER A 48 27.24 -6.49 -28.97
C SER A 48 26.52 -7.73 -28.46
N ALA A 49 26.69 -8.84 -29.20
CA ALA A 49 26.19 -10.16 -28.81
C ALA A 49 26.87 -10.62 -27.50
N GLY A 50 26.20 -10.49 -26.40
CA GLY A 50 26.36 -11.33 -25.23
C GLY A 50 25.57 -12.61 -25.49
N ASP A 51 26.16 -13.76 -25.20
CA ASP A 51 25.61 -15.10 -25.32
C ASP A 51 24.30 -15.19 -24.48
N THR A 52 23.15 -14.99 -25.13
CA THR A 52 21.85 -15.20 -24.48
C THR A 52 21.60 -16.70 -24.47
N ALA A 53 21.86 -17.33 -23.32
CA ALA A 53 21.45 -18.72 -23.08
C ALA A 53 19.97 -18.86 -23.44
N ASP A 54 19.61 -19.87 -24.22
CA ASP A 54 18.22 -20.19 -24.53
C ASP A 54 17.49 -20.56 -23.23
N THR A 55 16.56 -19.72 -22.79
CA THR A 55 15.80 -19.91 -21.56
C THR A 55 14.46 -20.59 -21.77
N SER A 56 14.16 -21.02 -23.02
CA SER A 56 12.85 -21.59 -23.39
C SER A 56 12.53 -22.92 -22.70
N ASP A 57 13.56 -23.69 -22.31
CA ASP A 57 13.40 -25.01 -21.67
C ASP A 57 13.37 -24.97 -20.14
N ARG A 58 13.47 -23.77 -19.54
CA ARG A 58 13.43 -23.62 -18.08
C ARG A 58 12.00 -23.79 -17.54
N PRO A 59 11.81 -24.46 -16.39
CA PRO A 59 10.50 -24.46 -15.74
C PRO A 59 10.06 -23.02 -15.42
N THR A 60 8.80 -22.72 -15.71
CA THR A 60 8.22 -21.39 -15.49
C THR A 60 7.19 -21.46 -14.38
N TYR A 61 7.31 -20.57 -13.41
CA TYR A 61 6.38 -20.42 -12.28
C TYR A 61 5.58 -19.13 -12.43
N LYS A 62 4.27 -19.21 -12.22
CA LYS A 62 3.39 -18.04 -12.16
C LYS A 62 3.38 -17.52 -10.74
N ILE A 63 3.83 -16.29 -10.53
CA ILE A 63 3.83 -15.65 -9.22
C ILE A 63 3.01 -14.36 -9.27
N ALA A 64 1.96 -14.31 -8.45
CA ALA A 64 1.20 -13.09 -8.25
C ALA A 64 1.89 -12.18 -7.24
N THR A 65 2.01 -10.90 -7.57
CA THR A 65 2.48 -9.87 -6.65
C THR A 65 1.60 -8.64 -6.73
N VAL A 66 1.52 -7.88 -5.64
CA VAL A 66 0.71 -6.67 -5.56
C VAL A 66 1.60 -5.47 -5.35
N ARG A 67 1.45 -4.45 -6.20
CA ARG A 67 2.10 -3.16 -6.05
C ARG A 67 1.13 -2.18 -5.40
N TRP A 68 1.65 -1.29 -4.59
CA TRP A 68 0.83 -0.29 -3.91
C TRP A 68 0.21 0.71 -4.90
N THR A 69 0.98 1.10 -5.92
CA THR A 69 0.55 2.01 -6.99
C THR A 69 1.15 1.59 -8.33
N ASP A 70 0.49 1.94 -9.42
CA ASP A 70 0.94 1.70 -10.79
C ASP A 70 2.10 2.63 -11.23
N THR A 71 2.32 3.71 -10.49
CA THR A 71 3.45 4.63 -10.74
C THR A 71 4.80 4.08 -10.30
N TRP A 72 4.82 3.07 -9.42
CA TRP A 72 6.07 2.44 -8.99
C TRP A 72 6.59 1.45 -10.02
N PRO A 73 7.90 1.53 -10.40
CA PRO A 73 8.46 0.67 -11.43
C PRO A 73 8.38 -0.81 -11.03
N THR A 74 8.25 -1.66 -12.06
CA THR A 74 8.22 -3.13 -11.92
C THR A 74 9.44 -3.80 -12.56
N ASP A 75 10.32 -3.02 -13.18
CA ASP A 75 11.50 -3.53 -13.92
C ASP A 75 12.40 -4.39 -13.04
N PHE A 76 12.50 -4.06 -11.74
CA PHE A 76 13.27 -4.82 -10.77
C PHE A 76 12.86 -6.31 -10.67
N LEU A 77 11.63 -6.65 -11.05
CA LEU A 77 11.17 -8.04 -11.09
C LEU A 77 11.90 -8.88 -12.17
N HIS A 78 12.46 -8.22 -13.17
CA HIS A 78 13.15 -8.83 -14.30
C HIS A 78 14.65 -8.49 -14.35
N GLU A 79 15.17 -7.78 -13.36
CA GLU A 79 16.52 -7.26 -13.31
C GLU A 79 17.21 -7.51 -11.96
N GLY A 80 18.51 -7.25 -11.90
CA GLY A 80 19.28 -7.29 -10.68
C GLY A 80 19.19 -8.62 -9.93
N VAL A 81 19.08 -8.56 -8.61
CA VAL A 81 19.09 -9.76 -7.74
C VAL A 81 17.97 -10.75 -8.07
N MET A 82 16.80 -10.28 -8.50
CA MET A 82 15.69 -11.16 -8.90
C MET A 82 16.10 -12.03 -10.08
N LYS A 83 16.61 -11.39 -11.13
CA LYS A 83 17.09 -12.09 -12.33
C LYS A 83 18.31 -12.97 -12.08
N GLU A 84 19.25 -12.49 -11.27
CA GLU A 84 20.44 -13.27 -10.89
C GLU A 84 20.07 -14.59 -10.20
N ILE A 85 19.08 -14.55 -9.30
CA ILE A 85 18.61 -15.76 -8.59
C ILE A 85 17.80 -16.67 -9.53
N GLU A 86 16.95 -16.12 -10.41
CA GLU A 86 16.27 -16.91 -11.44
C GLU A 86 17.27 -17.67 -12.33
N ASP A 87 18.32 -17.00 -12.80
CA ASP A 87 19.36 -17.61 -13.64
C ASP A 87 20.17 -18.66 -12.88
N LYS A 88 20.51 -18.38 -11.61
CA LYS A 88 21.20 -19.32 -10.73
C LYS A 88 20.40 -20.60 -10.53
N MET A 89 19.08 -20.47 -10.36
CA MET A 89 18.16 -21.58 -10.13
C MET A 89 17.69 -22.25 -11.43
N ASN A 90 18.07 -21.69 -12.59
CA ASN A 90 17.66 -22.15 -13.91
C ASN A 90 16.14 -22.26 -14.08
N ILE A 91 15.41 -21.25 -13.63
CA ILE A 91 13.96 -21.12 -13.73
C ILE A 91 13.57 -19.84 -14.46
N ASN A 92 12.32 -19.73 -14.84
CA ASN A 92 11.67 -18.48 -15.26
C ASN A 92 10.52 -18.17 -14.33
N ILE A 93 10.25 -16.87 -14.08
CA ILE A 93 9.07 -16.43 -13.35
C ILE A 93 8.19 -15.60 -14.28
N ASP A 94 6.93 -16.01 -14.40
CA ASP A 94 5.85 -15.28 -15.04
C ASP A 94 5.16 -14.42 -13.96
N TRP A 95 5.56 -13.15 -13.88
CA TRP A 95 5.06 -12.22 -12.89
C TRP A 95 3.66 -11.72 -13.23
N GLN A 96 2.68 -12.06 -12.40
CA GLN A 96 1.33 -11.54 -12.46
C GLN A 96 1.23 -10.34 -11.51
N VAL A 97 1.41 -9.13 -12.05
CA VAL A 97 1.40 -7.89 -11.27
C VAL A 97 -0.03 -7.35 -11.15
N TYR A 98 -0.47 -7.13 -9.93
CA TYR A 98 -1.73 -6.49 -9.57
C TYR A 98 -1.46 -5.19 -8.83
N TYR A 99 -2.46 -4.30 -8.80
CA TYR A 99 -2.37 -3.04 -8.07
C TYR A 99 -3.34 -3.02 -6.90
N ASN A 100 -2.95 -2.34 -5.81
CA ASN A 100 -3.73 -2.32 -4.57
C ASN A 100 -5.13 -1.73 -4.75
N SER A 101 -5.31 -0.82 -5.74
CA SER A 101 -6.59 -0.18 -6.06
C SER A 101 -7.72 -1.18 -6.34
N ASP A 102 -7.43 -2.25 -7.08
CA ASP A 102 -8.40 -3.24 -7.55
C ASP A 102 -8.12 -4.66 -7.02
N TRP A 103 -7.05 -4.82 -6.22
CA TRP A 103 -6.64 -6.12 -5.71
C TRP A 103 -7.71 -6.85 -4.89
N SER A 104 -8.50 -6.13 -4.11
CA SER A 104 -9.55 -6.75 -3.29
C SER A 104 -10.56 -7.54 -4.12
N GLU A 105 -10.95 -7.02 -5.28
CA GLU A 105 -11.85 -7.68 -6.21
C GLU A 105 -11.16 -8.84 -6.93
N GLN A 106 -9.99 -8.60 -7.52
CA GLN A 106 -9.20 -9.59 -8.24
C GLN A 106 -8.84 -10.79 -7.35
N LYS A 107 -8.41 -10.54 -6.13
CA LYS A 107 -8.14 -11.57 -5.12
C LYS A 107 -9.36 -12.44 -4.85
N SER A 108 -10.50 -11.82 -4.67
CA SER A 108 -11.75 -12.55 -4.40
C SER A 108 -12.12 -13.47 -5.55
N LEU A 109 -11.94 -13.04 -6.80
CA LEU A 109 -12.16 -13.84 -7.99
C LEU A 109 -11.18 -15.00 -8.07
N LEU A 110 -9.89 -14.78 -7.85
CA LEU A 110 -8.85 -15.82 -7.85
C LEU A 110 -9.14 -16.90 -6.81
N LEU A 111 -9.39 -16.50 -5.56
CA LEU A 111 -9.69 -17.45 -4.48
C LEU A 111 -10.99 -18.23 -4.72
N ALA A 112 -12.01 -17.59 -5.30
CA ALA A 112 -13.28 -18.25 -5.59
C ALA A 112 -13.22 -19.21 -6.79
N SER A 113 -12.41 -18.90 -7.80
CA SER A 113 -12.24 -19.76 -8.98
C SER A 113 -11.44 -21.03 -8.67
N GLY A 114 -10.50 -20.95 -7.71
CA GLY A 114 -9.54 -22.00 -7.44
C GLY A 114 -8.42 -22.11 -8.50
N ASP A 115 -8.41 -21.25 -9.52
CA ASP A 115 -7.33 -21.18 -10.52
C ASP A 115 -6.24 -20.21 -10.00
N LEU A 116 -5.45 -20.70 -9.06
CA LEU A 116 -4.43 -19.91 -8.39
C LEU A 116 -3.10 -19.93 -9.16
N PRO A 117 -2.28 -18.86 -9.06
CA PRO A 117 -0.89 -18.90 -9.47
C PRO A 117 -0.11 -19.92 -8.64
N ASP A 118 1.09 -20.30 -9.07
CA ASP A 118 1.96 -21.21 -8.30
C ASP A 118 2.31 -20.64 -6.91
N ALA A 119 2.45 -19.30 -6.82
CA ALA A 119 2.67 -18.62 -5.54
C ALA A 119 2.15 -17.19 -5.54
N PHE A 120 2.03 -16.63 -4.33
CA PHE A 120 1.81 -15.21 -4.08
C PHE A 120 3.04 -14.66 -3.34
N LEU A 121 3.62 -13.57 -3.85
CA LEU A 121 4.77 -12.89 -3.25
C LEU A 121 4.40 -11.48 -2.81
N GLY A 122 4.57 -11.21 -1.53
CA GLY A 122 4.31 -9.93 -0.89
C GLY A 122 3.24 -10.00 0.20
N SER A 123 3.50 -9.37 1.33
CA SER A 123 2.66 -9.41 2.53
C SER A 123 1.25 -8.83 2.35
N ILE A 124 1.05 -7.99 1.33
CA ILE A 124 -0.26 -7.40 1.02
C ILE A 124 -1.11 -8.27 0.09
N CYS A 125 -0.54 -9.35 -0.47
CA CYS A 125 -1.29 -10.23 -1.37
C CYS A 125 -2.47 -10.89 -0.66
N LEU A 126 -2.23 -11.51 0.49
CA LEU A 126 -3.25 -12.24 1.25
C LEU A 126 -3.26 -11.79 2.71
N THR A 127 -4.44 -11.61 3.27
CA THR A 127 -4.64 -11.34 4.70
C THR A 127 -4.59 -12.62 5.51
N GLN A 128 -4.47 -12.52 6.85
CA GLN A 128 -4.63 -13.68 7.74
C GLN A 128 -5.99 -14.35 7.59
N ALA A 129 -7.04 -13.54 7.37
CA ALA A 129 -8.39 -14.07 7.13
C ALA A 129 -8.47 -14.85 5.82
N ASP A 130 -7.85 -14.35 4.73
CA ASP A 130 -7.78 -15.07 3.45
C ASP A 130 -7.09 -16.43 3.62
N MET A 131 -5.94 -16.46 4.31
CA MET A 131 -5.20 -17.69 4.58
C MET A 131 -5.99 -18.67 5.46
N ALA A 132 -6.68 -18.18 6.49
CA ALA A 132 -7.49 -19.01 7.37
C ALA A 132 -8.69 -19.63 6.64
N GLN A 133 -9.38 -18.85 5.80
CA GLN A 133 -10.55 -19.28 5.04
C GLN A 133 -10.19 -20.23 3.89
N ASN A 134 -9.03 -20.04 3.27
CA ASN A 134 -8.58 -20.78 2.09
C ASN A 134 -7.39 -21.70 2.39
N LYS A 135 -7.18 -22.09 3.63
CA LYS A 135 -6.01 -22.86 4.08
C LYS A 135 -5.71 -24.10 3.23
N SER A 136 -6.76 -24.79 2.77
CA SER A 136 -6.63 -25.99 1.94
C SER A 136 -6.13 -25.73 0.51
N ALA A 137 -6.07 -24.47 0.10
CA ALA A 137 -5.54 -24.06 -1.20
C ALA A 137 -4.02 -23.83 -1.18
N PHE A 138 -3.40 -23.82 -0.01
CA PHE A 138 -1.97 -23.55 0.18
C PHE A 138 -1.23 -24.79 0.72
N LEU A 139 0.06 -24.88 0.39
CA LEU A 139 0.93 -25.97 0.86
C LEU A 139 1.30 -25.78 2.34
N ASP A 140 1.38 -26.90 3.04
CA ASP A 140 2.12 -27.01 4.29
C ASP A 140 3.62 -27.04 3.99
N LEU A 141 4.32 -25.99 4.38
CA LEU A 141 5.74 -25.81 4.11
C LEU A 141 6.65 -26.37 5.20
N THR A 142 6.10 -26.86 6.30
CA THR A 142 6.84 -27.24 7.51
C THR A 142 8.01 -28.19 7.22
N ASP A 143 7.70 -29.32 6.57
CA ASP A 143 8.72 -30.34 6.26
C ASP A 143 9.59 -29.92 5.06
N LEU A 144 9.04 -29.12 4.15
CA LEU A 144 9.76 -28.61 2.97
C LEU A 144 10.82 -27.55 3.35
N ILE A 145 10.53 -26.70 4.33
CA ILE A 145 11.51 -25.74 4.88
C ILE A 145 12.71 -26.49 5.47
N GLU A 146 12.46 -27.53 6.25
CA GLU A 146 13.53 -28.32 6.84
C GLU A 146 14.41 -29.03 5.80
N LYS A 147 13.82 -29.41 4.66
CA LYS A 147 14.48 -30.11 3.56
C LYS A 147 15.23 -29.16 2.61
N ASP A 148 14.59 -28.07 2.17
CA ASP A 148 14.99 -27.31 1.00
C ASP A 148 15.41 -25.86 1.28
N MET A 149 15.30 -25.38 2.55
CA MET A 149 15.56 -23.99 2.90
C MET A 149 16.59 -23.84 4.05
N PRO A 150 17.87 -24.15 3.80
CA PRO A 150 18.90 -24.07 4.83
C PRO A 150 19.14 -22.64 5.36
N ASN A 151 18.98 -21.60 4.53
CA ASN A 151 19.18 -20.19 4.96
C ASN A 151 18.04 -19.73 5.86
N LEU A 152 16.78 -20.00 5.49
CA LEU A 152 15.63 -19.69 6.35
C LEU A 152 15.67 -20.48 7.66
N LYS A 153 16.10 -21.73 7.62
CA LYS A 153 16.28 -22.55 8.82
C LYS A 153 17.30 -21.94 9.78
N ALA A 154 18.43 -21.48 9.25
CA ALA A 154 19.43 -20.76 10.04
C ALA A 154 18.86 -19.46 10.63
N ALA A 155 18.04 -18.73 9.88
CA ALA A 155 17.35 -17.55 10.38
C ALA A 155 16.36 -17.87 11.51
N PHE A 156 15.63 -18.97 11.42
CA PHE A 156 14.74 -19.44 12.49
C PHE A 156 15.49 -19.90 13.75
N GLU A 157 16.68 -20.47 13.60
CA GLU A 157 17.54 -20.84 14.72
C GLU A 157 18.12 -19.61 15.43
N ALA A 158 18.49 -18.59 14.65
CA ALA A 158 19.01 -17.32 15.16
C ALA A 158 17.92 -16.44 15.80
N ASP A 159 16.68 -16.53 15.31
CA ASP A 159 15.53 -15.77 15.78
C ASP A 159 14.30 -16.67 15.98
N PRO A 160 14.13 -17.26 17.17
CA PRO A 160 12.99 -18.12 17.49
C PRO A 160 11.62 -17.41 17.38
N GLU A 161 11.57 -16.06 17.56
CA GLU A 161 10.33 -15.28 17.41
C GLU A 161 9.88 -15.26 15.94
N LEU A 162 10.81 -15.21 15.00
CA LEU A 162 10.52 -15.30 13.57
C LEU A 162 9.78 -16.61 13.23
N LYS A 163 10.28 -17.73 13.74
CA LYS A 163 9.62 -19.04 13.57
C LYS A 163 8.24 -19.08 14.25
N ALA A 164 8.15 -18.55 15.47
CA ALA A 164 6.90 -18.56 16.24
C ALA A 164 5.78 -17.79 15.54
N VAL A 165 6.08 -16.60 14.98
CA VAL A 165 5.11 -15.78 14.25
C VAL A 165 4.59 -16.50 12.99
N CYS A 166 5.42 -17.26 12.30
CA CYS A 166 5.04 -18.02 11.09
C CYS A 166 4.29 -19.32 11.38
N THR A 167 4.35 -19.80 12.63
CA THR A 167 3.73 -21.07 12.99
C THR A 167 2.25 -20.88 13.31
N SER A 168 1.40 -21.51 12.54
CA SER A 168 -0.05 -21.53 12.76
C SER A 168 -0.45 -22.31 14.01
N HIS A 169 -1.70 -22.15 14.47
CA HIS A 169 -2.24 -22.81 15.66
C HIS A 169 -2.17 -24.36 15.64
N ASP A 170 -2.10 -24.96 14.45
CA ASP A 170 -1.93 -26.40 14.27
C ASP A 170 -0.46 -26.86 14.28
N GLY A 171 0.47 -25.94 14.56
CA GLY A 171 1.91 -26.20 14.57
C GLY A 171 2.56 -26.28 13.20
N ARG A 172 1.86 -25.87 12.13
CA ARG A 172 2.32 -25.91 10.74
C ARG A 172 2.64 -24.50 10.22
N ILE A 173 3.46 -24.44 9.17
CA ILE A 173 3.86 -23.21 8.48
C ILE A 173 3.28 -23.24 7.06
N TYR A 174 2.53 -22.22 6.66
CA TYR A 174 1.86 -22.09 5.34
C TYR A 174 2.35 -20.92 4.52
N SER A 175 3.28 -20.14 5.06
CA SER A 175 3.86 -18.98 4.39
C SER A 175 5.27 -18.72 4.90
N LEU A 176 6.09 -18.13 4.05
CA LEU A 176 7.45 -17.71 4.41
C LEU A 176 7.43 -16.28 4.92
N PRO A 177 8.26 -15.93 5.92
CA PRO A 177 8.31 -14.60 6.49
C PRO A 177 9.27 -13.66 5.78
N LYS A 178 9.09 -12.36 6.08
CA LYS A 178 10.11 -11.33 5.92
C LYS A 178 10.29 -10.62 7.26
N LYS A 179 11.54 -10.34 7.65
CA LYS A 179 11.85 -9.45 8.77
C LYS A 179 12.57 -8.22 8.26
N LEU A 180 12.06 -7.05 8.62
CA LEU A 180 12.49 -5.79 8.02
C LEU A 180 12.66 -4.69 9.09
N PRO A 181 13.75 -4.69 9.86
CA PRO A 181 13.98 -3.74 10.95
C PRO A 181 14.50 -2.39 10.43
N LEU A 182 13.72 -1.72 9.56
CA LEU A 182 14.18 -0.53 8.83
C LEU A 182 13.96 0.79 9.54
N ARG A 183 13.02 0.84 10.46
CA ARG A 183 12.63 2.10 11.11
C ARG A 183 12.83 2.01 12.61
N PRO A 184 13.02 3.17 13.27
CA PRO A 184 12.84 3.24 14.70
C PRO A 184 11.48 2.66 15.08
N LYS A 185 11.46 1.75 16.05
CA LYS A 185 10.22 1.04 16.49
C LYS A 185 9.20 1.94 17.19
N VAL A 186 9.37 3.25 17.14
CA VAL A 186 8.55 4.25 17.81
C VAL A 186 7.53 4.91 16.91
N CYS A 187 7.72 4.91 15.58
CA CYS A 187 6.79 5.56 14.66
C CYS A 187 6.60 4.71 13.40
N GLY A 188 5.35 4.40 13.09
CA GLY A 188 4.98 3.65 11.88
C GLY A 188 4.85 4.55 10.66
N ASP A 189 4.14 5.65 10.79
CA ASP A 189 3.89 6.62 9.74
C ASP A 189 4.52 7.97 10.08
N VAL A 190 4.80 8.78 9.07
CA VAL A 190 5.32 10.14 9.22
C VAL A 190 4.20 11.16 9.00
N MET A 191 4.28 12.27 9.70
CA MET A 191 3.48 13.45 9.46
C MET A 191 4.34 14.44 8.67
N CYS A 192 3.85 14.93 7.53
CA CYS A 192 4.57 15.88 6.71
C CYS A 192 3.70 17.10 6.42
N ILE A 193 4.31 18.27 6.52
CA ILE A 193 3.66 19.56 6.27
C ILE A 193 4.20 20.15 4.96
N ASN A 194 3.33 20.83 4.21
CA ASN A 194 3.72 21.54 3.01
C ASN A 194 4.57 22.76 3.38
N GLN A 195 5.87 22.64 3.18
CA GLN A 195 6.84 23.67 3.51
C GLN A 195 6.74 24.86 2.56
N GLU A 196 6.42 24.59 1.29
CA GLU A 196 6.25 25.67 0.31
C GLU A 196 5.09 26.60 0.71
N TRP A 197 3.98 26.05 1.22
CA TRP A 197 2.87 26.83 1.75
C TRP A 197 3.24 27.63 3.00
N LEU A 198 4.03 27.06 3.90
CA LEU A 198 4.57 27.81 5.05
C LEU A 198 5.42 28.98 4.58
N ASP A 199 6.30 28.76 3.61
CA ASP A 199 7.22 29.78 3.07
C ASP A 199 6.43 30.90 2.35
N ASN A 200 5.44 30.54 1.53
CA ASN A 200 4.57 31.49 0.81
C ASN A 200 3.79 32.41 1.75
N LEU A 201 3.26 31.86 2.83
CA LEU A 201 2.51 32.63 3.85
C LEU A 201 3.41 33.26 4.93
N GLY A 202 4.73 33.02 4.88
CA GLY A 202 5.68 33.52 5.88
C GLY A 202 5.46 32.96 7.27
N LEU A 203 5.05 31.69 7.37
CA LEU A 203 4.75 30.99 8.62
C LEU A 203 5.94 30.15 9.10
N GLU A 204 6.09 30.06 10.40
CA GLU A 204 7.05 29.14 11.04
C GLU A 204 6.45 27.73 11.13
N THR A 205 7.32 26.71 11.15
CA THR A 205 6.91 25.33 11.42
C THR A 205 6.27 25.22 12.80
N PRO A 206 5.03 24.70 12.92
CA PRO A 206 4.31 24.64 14.18
C PRO A 206 4.97 23.66 15.16
N LYS A 207 5.04 24.01 16.44
CA LYS A 207 5.62 23.23 17.53
C LYS A 207 4.59 22.74 18.54
N THR A 208 3.43 23.37 18.59
CA THR A 208 2.31 23.01 19.45
C THR A 208 1.07 22.73 18.61
N TYR A 209 0.12 21.98 19.18
CA TYR A 209 -1.14 21.70 18.47
C TYR A 209 -1.95 22.97 18.19
N LYS A 210 -1.77 24.03 19.00
CA LYS A 210 -2.41 25.34 18.77
C LYS A 210 -1.77 26.08 17.58
N GLU A 211 -0.45 26.08 17.50
CA GLU A 211 0.24 26.63 16.32
C GLU A 211 -0.10 25.84 15.07
N LEU A 212 -0.23 24.51 15.18
CA LEU A 212 -0.68 23.67 14.05
C LEU A 212 -2.10 24.04 13.60
N GLU A 213 -3.03 24.25 14.54
CA GLU A 213 -4.38 24.74 14.26
C GLU A 213 -4.34 26.07 13.48
N GLU A 214 -3.57 27.06 13.97
CA GLU A 214 -3.42 28.38 13.34
C GLU A 214 -2.84 28.27 11.92
N VAL A 215 -1.84 27.42 11.71
CA VAL A 215 -1.24 27.15 10.40
C VAL A 215 -2.26 26.51 9.46
N LEU A 216 -2.96 25.48 9.91
CA LEU A 216 -3.93 24.77 9.09
C LEU A 216 -5.13 25.65 8.69
N VAL A 217 -5.57 26.55 9.58
CA VAL A 217 -6.62 27.55 9.25
C VAL A 217 -6.14 28.49 8.15
N LYS A 218 -4.90 28.97 8.25
CA LYS A 218 -4.34 29.83 7.20
C LYS A 218 -4.16 29.08 5.87
N PHE A 219 -3.72 27.86 5.90
CA PHE A 219 -3.66 27.02 4.71
C PHE A 219 -5.02 26.91 3.98
N ALA A 220 -6.10 26.76 4.75
CA ALA A 220 -7.44 26.59 4.19
C ALA A 220 -8.19 27.90 3.88
N THR A 221 -7.63 29.07 4.22
CA THR A 221 -8.34 30.36 4.08
C THR A 221 -7.54 31.44 3.35
N GLU A 222 -6.25 31.21 3.11
CA GLU A 222 -5.36 32.11 2.38
C GLU A 222 -4.82 31.38 1.14
N ASP A 223 -4.36 32.09 0.13
CA ASP A 223 -3.73 31.55 -1.09
C ASP A 223 -2.36 30.97 -0.72
N ALA A 224 -2.35 29.72 -0.22
CA ALA A 224 -1.16 29.12 0.35
C ALA A 224 -0.24 28.54 -0.73
N ASP A 225 -0.77 28.05 -1.85
CA ASP A 225 0.03 27.54 -2.96
C ASP A 225 0.49 28.66 -3.92
N GLY A 226 -0.10 29.86 -3.81
CA GLY A 226 0.29 31.04 -4.56
C GLY A 226 -0.25 31.06 -6.01
N ASP A 227 -1.28 30.29 -6.31
CA ASP A 227 -1.90 30.24 -7.63
C ASP A 227 -2.91 31.39 -7.90
N GLY A 228 -3.29 32.12 -6.87
CA GLY A 228 -4.22 33.26 -6.89
C GLY A 228 -5.66 32.89 -6.54
N ASP A 229 -5.96 31.67 -6.14
CA ASP A 229 -7.28 31.18 -5.72
C ASP A 229 -7.26 30.62 -4.31
N PRO A 230 -7.59 31.38 -3.27
CA PRO A 230 -7.54 30.94 -1.86
C PRO A 230 -8.69 29.98 -1.48
N THR A 231 -9.30 29.28 -2.42
CA THR A 231 -10.47 28.42 -2.18
C THR A 231 -10.24 26.97 -2.55
N ASN A 232 -9.08 26.63 -3.08
CA ASN A 232 -8.74 25.29 -3.54
C ASN A 232 -7.78 24.54 -2.60
N GLU A 233 -7.27 25.20 -1.56
CA GLU A 233 -6.40 24.59 -0.57
C GLU A 233 -7.16 23.82 0.49
N ILE A 234 -6.60 22.67 0.86
CA ILE A 234 -7.16 21.76 1.84
C ILE A 234 -6.14 21.58 2.98
N GLY A 235 -6.51 21.91 4.21
CA GLY A 235 -5.63 21.70 5.36
C GLY A 235 -5.32 20.23 5.58
N ILE A 236 -6.36 19.39 5.69
CA ILE A 236 -6.26 17.92 5.87
C ILE A 236 -7.33 17.19 5.06
N THR A 237 -6.97 16.03 4.51
CA THR A 237 -7.89 15.15 3.77
C THR A 237 -7.79 13.69 4.25
N ASN A 238 -8.75 12.85 3.85
CA ASN A 238 -8.77 11.41 4.14
C ASN A 238 -9.65 10.69 3.11
N ALA A 239 -9.63 9.36 3.11
CA ALA A 239 -10.54 8.52 2.34
C ALA A 239 -11.68 7.96 3.19
N ALA A 240 -12.85 7.81 2.61
CA ALA A 240 -14.02 7.20 3.24
C ALA A 240 -13.74 5.73 3.66
N GLY A 241 -14.42 5.29 4.70
CA GLY A 241 -14.23 3.95 5.28
C GLY A 241 -13.18 3.92 6.40
N SER A 242 -12.41 4.98 6.57
CA SER A 242 -11.58 5.18 7.74
C SER A 242 -12.46 5.66 8.91
N GLY A 243 -12.51 4.91 10.00
CA GLY A 243 -13.17 5.38 11.24
C GLY A 243 -12.43 6.56 11.85
N LEU A 244 -13.05 7.22 12.85
CA LEU A 244 -12.47 8.39 13.52
C LEU A 244 -11.08 8.17 14.16
N LEU A 245 -10.67 6.92 14.38
CA LEU A 245 -9.35 6.57 14.90
C LEU A 245 -8.61 5.62 13.97
N SER A 246 -8.92 5.65 12.68
CA SER A 246 -8.21 4.89 11.66
C SER A 246 -7.76 5.82 10.53
N GLY A 247 -6.86 5.34 9.69
CA GLY A 247 -6.30 6.17 8.63
C GLY A 247 -5.60 7.41 9.18
N ASP A 248 -5.67 8.50 8.46
CA ASP A 248 -4.96 9.74 8.77
C ASP A 248 -5.46 10.43 10.04
N LEU A 249 -6.74 10.19 10.44
CA LEU A 249 -7.30 10.81 11.65
C LEU A 249 -6.60 10.41 12.95
N ARG A 250 -6.09 9.19 13.05
CA ARG A 250 -5.36 8.79 14.26
C ARG A 250 -4.11 9.66 14.48
N HIS A 251 -3.50 10.14 13.39
CA HIS A 251 -2.30 10.98 13.45
C HIS A 251 -2.65 12.43 13.78
N ILE A 252 -3.65 13.01 13.12
CA ILE A 252 -4.06 14.38 13.41
C ILE A 252 -4.55 14.55 14.85
N LEU A 253 -5.16 13.52 15.44
CA LEU A 253 -5.62 13.56 16.83
C LEU A 253 -4.53 13.15 17.85
N SER A 254 -3.32 12.81 17.37
CA SER A 254 -2.21 12.41 18.25
C SER A 254 -1.87 13.42 19.35
N PRO A 255 -1.96 14.76 19.15
CA PRO A 255 -1.67 15.72 20.20
C PRO A 255 -2.52 15.58 21.48
N PHE A 256 -3.59 14.79 21.40
CA PHE A 256 -4.46 14.49 22.56
C PHE A 256 -4.14 13.13 23.18
N GLY A 257 -3.08 12.44 22.75
CA GLY A 257 -2.73 11.11 23.26
C GLY A 257 -3.76 10.03 22.91
N THR A 258 -4.52 10.21 21.82
CA THR A 258 -5.61 9.32 21.39
C THR A 258 -5.13 8.20 20.47
N MET A 259 -3.86 7.83 20.57
CA MET A 259 -3.26 6.82 19.68
C MET A 259 -3.86 5.45 19.95
N VAL A 260 -4.31 4.80 18.88
CA VAL A 260 -4.89 3.47 18.88
C VAL A 260 -4.12 2.54 17.92
N SER A 261 -4.33 1.24 18.09
CA SER A 261 -3.75 0.27 17.16
C SER A 261 -4.28 0.49 15.73
N ARG A 262 -3.41 0.22 14.75
CA ARG A 262 -3.73 0.32 13.32
C ARG A 262 -4.90 -0.57 12.89
N ASP A 263 -5.18 -1.63 13.64
CA ASP A 263 -6.22 -2.62 13.32
C ASP A 263 -7.65 -2.14 13.57
N GLY A 264 -7.85 -0.85 13.92
CA GLY A 264 -9.15 -0.21 14.01
C GLY A 264 -10.06 -0.70 15.15
N ASN A 265 -9.49 -1.35 16.17
CA ASN A 265 -10.25 -1.85 17.31
C ASN A 265 -10.48 -0.81 18.41
N TYR A 266 -10.03 0.43 18.20
CA TYR A 266 -10.13 1.56 19.13
C TYR A 266 -9.49 1.32 20.51
N MET A 267 -8.69 0.28 20.67
CA MET A 267 -7.94 0.03 21.89
C MET A 267 -6.61 0.77 21.86
N GLY A 268 -6.29 1.41 22.95
CA GLY A 268 -5.02 2.11 23.18
C GLY A 268 -4.51 1.82 24.58
N LEU A 269 -3.42 2.49 24.95
CA LEU A 269 -2.90 2.47 26.30
C LEU A 269 -3.13 3.86 26.92
N ASN A 270 -3.58 3.90 28.17
CA ASN A 270 -3.63 5.16 28.92
C ASN A 270 -2.24 5.54 29.46
N GLY A 271 -2.15 6.69 30.12
CA GLY A 271 -0.91 7.21 30.71
C GLY A 271 -0.27 6.29 31.77
N GLU A 272 -1.00 5.27 32.28
CA GLU A 272 -0.49 4.24 33.19
C GLU A 272 -0.08 2.95 32.46
N GLY A 273 -0.15 2.92 31.13
CA GLY A 273 0.14 1.75 30.31
C GLY A 273 -0.94 0.66 30.36
N LYS A 274 -2.15 0.98 30.80
CA LYS A 274 -3.27 0.04 30.83
C LYS A 274 -4.07 0.09 29.54
N PRO A 275 -4.51 -1.05 29.00
CA PRO A 275 -5.40 -1.09 27.86
C PRO A 275 -6.73 -0.40 28.17
N VAL A 276 -7.14 0.51 27.30
CA VAL A 276 -8.41 1.25 27.41
C VAL A 276 -9.12 1.26 26.05
N PHE A 277 -10.45 1.37 26.07
CA PHE A 277 -11.23 1.65 24.88
C PHE A 277 -11.24 3.18 24.69
N MET A 278 -10.40 3.67 23.79
CA MET A 278 -10.08 5.08 23.63
C MET A 278 -11.30 6.02 23.53
N PRO A 279 -12.39 5.68 22.82
CA PRO A 279 -13.58 6.54 22.77
C PRO A 279 -14.25 6.82 24.12
N MET A 280 -13.90 6.09 25.18
CA MET A 280 -14.41 6.33 26.53
C MET A 280 -13.51 7.26 27.37
N GLU A 281 -12.35 7.62 26.85
CA GLU A 281 -11.39 8.48 27.55
C GLU A 281 -11.73 9.98 27.33
N GLU A 282 -11.46 10.81 28.34
CA GLU A 282 -11.79 12.25 28.28
C GLU A 282 -10.93 12.99 27.24
N ASN A 283 -9.66 12.58 27.04
CA ASN A 283 -8.78 13.14 26.01
C ASN A 283 -9.31 12.88 24.58
N TYR A 284 -9.95 11.76 24.34
CA TYR A 284 -10.61 11.50 23.07
C TYR A 284 -11.76 12.49 22.80
N LYS A 285 -12.55 12.79 23.81
CA LYS A 285 -13.62 13.77 23.69
C LYS A 285 -13.08 15.18 23.37
N GLU A 286 -11.96 15.57 23.98
CA GLU A 286 -11.31 16.85 23.65
C GLU A 286 -10.74 16.84 22.24
N ALA A 287 -10.14 15.72 21.78
CA ALA A 287 -9.68 15.56 20.40
C ALA A 287 -10.82 15.70 19.37
N VAL A 288 -11.99 15.11 19.66
CA VAL A 288 -13.17 15.22 18.77
C VAL A 288 -13.73 16.66 18.75
N LYS A 289 -13.67 17.38 19.86
CA LYS A 289 -14.06 18.80 19.89
C LYS A 289 -13.12 19.65 19.04
N TRP A 290 -11.82 19.38 19.14
CA TRP A 290 -10.82 20.08 18.32
C TRP A 290 -10.99 19.75 16.82
N MET A 291 -11.22 18.49 16.47
CA MET A 291 -11.51 18.11 15.09
C MET A 291 -12.77 18.78 14.54
N ARG A 292 -13.81 18.91 15.37
CA ARG A 292 -15.01 19.66 15.03
C ARG A 292 -14.71 21.14 14.77
N GLN A 293 -13.85 21.75 15.57
CA GLN A 293 -13.42 23.13 15.38
C GLN A 293 -12.70 23.29 14.04
N LEU A 294 -11.73 22.41 13.71
CA LEU A 294 -11.05 22.41 12.41
C LEU A 294 -12.03 22.27 11.25
N TRP A 295 -13.09 21.48 11.43
CA TRP A 295 -14.16 21.34 10.43
C TRP A 295 -14.95 22.66 10.28
N GLU A 296 -15.34 23.29 11.36
CA GLU A 296 -16.08 24.54 11.36
C GLU A 296 -15.26 25.71 10.77
N GLU A 297 -13.95 25.65 10.84
CA GLU A 297 -12.99 26.60 10.29
C GLU A 297 -12.58 26.29 8.83
N GLY A 298 -13.13 25.22 8.22
CA GLY A 298 -12.88 24.88 6.82
C GLY A 298 -11.56 24.18 6.53
N VAL A 299 -10.82 23.78 7.58
CA VAL A 299 -9.53 23.08 7.45
C VAL A 299 -9.67 21.69 6.82
N VAL A 300 -10.79 21.03 7.10
CA VAL A 300 -11.03 19.65 6.73
C VAL A 300 -11.70 19.57 5.36
N ASP A 301 -11.16 18.76 4.48
CA ASP A 301 -11.74 18.47 3.17
C ASP A 301 -13.26 18.18 3.29
N PRO A 302 -14.13 18.89 2.56
CA PRO A 302 -15.58 18.62 2.61
C PRO A 302 -15.96 17.19 2.23
N GLU A 303 -15.13 16.53 1.41
CA GLU A 303 -15.32 15.14 0.97
C GLU A 303 -14.66 14.10 1.88
N TYR A 304 -14.06 14.52 3.00
CA TYR A 304 -13.28 13.71 3.94
C TYR A 304 -13.92 12.36 4.30
N PHE A 305 -15.25 12.32 4.44
CA PHE A 305 -16.00 11.12 4.81
C PHE A 305 -16.68 10.41 3.64
N THR A 306 -16.55 10.93 2.42
CA THR A 306 -17.31 10.44 1.25
C THR A 306 -16.45 10.04 0.07
N GLN A 307 -15.27 10.64 -0.09
CA GLN A 307 -14.34 10.33 -1.18
C GLN A 307 -13.63 8.98 -0.95
N ASP A 308 -13.25 8.34 -2.03
CA ASP A 308 -12.40 7.14 -2.00
C ASP A 308 -10.89 7.46 -1.99
N GLY A 309 -10.06 6.42 -1.96
CA GLY A 309 -8.60 6.57 -1.96
C GLY A 309 -8.06 7.21 -3.25
N SER A 310 -8.70 6.97 -4.40
CA SER A 310 -8.27 7.55 -5.69
C SER A 310 -8.49 9.06 -5.71
N MET A 311 -9.63 9.52 -5.19
CA MET A 311 -9.94 10.95 -5.06
C MET A 311 -8.98 11.65 -4.09
N LYS A 312 -8.69 11.03 -2.93
CA LYS A 312 -7.66 11.52 -2.00
C LYS A 312 -6.31 11.68 -2.71
N THR A 313 -5.87 10.61 -3.39
CA THR A 313 -4.58 10.62 -4.11
C THR A 313 -4.54 11.69 -5.19
N ALA A 314 -5.63 11.89 -5.94
CA ALA A 314 -5.69 12.92 -6.97
C ALA A 314 -5.49 14.35 -6.41
N LYS A 315 -5.97 14.65 -5.21
CA LYS A 315 -5.75 15.93 -4.53
C LYS A 315 -4.30 16.07 -4.02
N GLN A 316 -3.74 14.99 -3.48
CA GLN A 316 -2.36 14.98 -2.96
C GLN A 316 -1.31 15.05 -4.08
N GLN A 317 -1.59 14.43 -5.24
CA GLN A 317 -0.69 14.31 -6.38
C GLN A 317 -1.13 15.17 -7.57
N ALA A 318 -1.85 16.25 -7.31
CA ALA A 318 -2.37 17.13 -8.37
C ALA A 318 -1.23 17.72 -9.21
N ASP A 319 -1.50 17.91 -10.52
CA ASP A 319 -0.58 18.57 -11.43
C ASP A 319 -0.38 20.04 -11.00
N GLY A 320 0.87 20.45 -10.90
CA GLY A 320 1.20 21.83 -10.49
C GLY A 320 1.43 22.01 -8.99
N GLY A 321 1.08 21.04 -8.17
CA GLY A 321 1.31 21.05 -6.71
C GLY A 321 0.22 20.31 -5.94
N SER A 322 0.53 19.87 -4.73
CA SER A 322 -0.44 19.23 -3.84
C SER A 322 -1.48 20.24 -3.37
N GLN A 323 -2.75 19.89 -3.45
CA GLN A 323 -3.86 20.67 -2.89
C GLN A 323 -4.03 20.47 -1.37
N VAL A 324 -3.11 19.73 -0.73
CA VAL A 324 -3.22 19.36 0.69
C VAL A 324 -2.02 19.86 1.46
N GLY A 325 -2.26 20.53 2.59
CA GLY A 325 -1.23 21.16 3.42
C GLY A 325 -0.55 20.21 4.41
N LEU A 326 -1.27 19.22 4.95
CA LEU A 326 -0.76 18.25 5.91
C LEU A 326 -1.11 16.83 5.49
N ILE A 327 -0.13 15.95 5.45
CA ILE A 327 -0.29 14.56 5.05
C ILE A 327 0.29 13.60 6.09
N PHE A 328 -0.18 12.37 6.04
CA PHE A 328 0.25 11.27 6.89
C PHE A 328 0.46 10.03 6.05
N GLY A 329 1.50 9.27 6.30
CA GLY A 329 1.73 8.02 5.62
C GLY A 329 3.09 7.40 5.88
N TRP A 330 3.36 6.31 5.18
CA TRP A 330 4.62 5.58 5.31
C TRP A 330 5.83 6.43 4.92
N THR A 331 5.73 7.16 3.81
CA THR A 331 6.72 8.14 3.33
C THR A 331 5.99 9.26 2.59
N ALA A 332 6.56 10.44 2.53
CA ALA A 332 5.96 11.56 1.80
C ALA A 332 5.80 11.25 0.30
N ASP A 333 6.80 10.62 -0.33
CA ASP A 333 6.76 10.27 -1.75
C ASP A 333 5.64 9.28 -2.09
N ALA A 334 5.30 8.36 -1.18
CA ALA A 334 4.18 7.43 -1.37
C ALA A 334 2.82 8.14 -1.36
N GLU A 335 2.68 9.23 -0.59
CA GLU A 335 1.43 9.98 -0.47
C GLU A 335 1.29 11.03 -1.58
N VAL A 336 2.30 11.87 -1.78
CA VAL A 336 2.21 13.04 -2.68
C VAL A 336 2.95 12.87 -4.00
N GLY A 337 3.58 11.72 -4.25
CA GLY A 337 4.21 11.39 -5.52
C GLY A 337 5.17 12.48 -6.01
N PRO A 338 4.92 13.08 -7.21
CA PRO A 338 5.81 14.09 -7.79
C PRO A 338 5.93 15.36 -6.94
N ASN A 339 4.99 15.62 -6.03
CA ASN A 339 4.97 16.81 -5.19
C ASN A 339 5.81 16.68 -3.90
N VAL A 340 6.57 15.61 -3.74
CA VAL A 340 7.34 15.29 -2.52
C VAL A 340 8.28 16.42 -2.07
N ASN A 341 8.83 17.19 -3.00
CA ASN A 341 9.75 18.29 -2.69
C ASN A 341 9.06 19.48 -1.98
N GLN A 342 7.73 19.58 -2.05
CA GLN A 342 6.96 20.59 -1.32
C GLN A 342 6.87 20.29 0.17
N PHE A 343 7.13 19.03 0.58
CA PHE A 343 6.85 18.57 1.93
C PHE A 343 8.11 18.36 2.76
N LYS A 344 7.98 18.62 4.06
CA LYS A 344 8.98 18.26 5.08
C LYS A 344 8.31 17.50 6.22
N THR A 345 9.05 16.56 6.81
CA THR A 345 8.59 15.86 8.01
C THR A 345 8.36 16.85 9.14
N LEU A 346 7.17 16.78 9.74
CA LEU A 346 6.82 17.54 10.93
C LEU A 346 7.09 16.69 12.17
N GLU A 347 7.84 17.25 13.11
CA GLU A 347 8.02 16.63 14.42
C GLU A 347 6.69 16.55 15.19
N ALA A 348 6.57 15.58 16.10
CA ALA A 348 5.41 15.50 16.95
C ALA A 348 5.23 16.81 17.72
N VAL A 349 4.12 17.50 17.50
CA VAL A 349 3.83 18.76 18.18
C VAL A 349 3.49 18.54 19.67
N GLU A 350 3.77 19.53 20.49
CA GLU A 350 3.33 19.53 21.89
C GLU A 350 1.80 19.48 21.96
N GLY A 351 1.29 18.50 22.66
CA GLY A 351 -0.14 18.24 22.79
C GLY A 351 -0.82 19.10 23.86
N TYR A 352 -2.09 18.84 24.08
CA TYR A 352 -2.98 19.59 25.00
C TYR A 352 -2.54 19.56 26.47
N ASP A 353 -1.75 18.57 26.86
CA ASP A 353 -1.24 18.35 28.21
C ASP A 353 0.28 18.62 28.34
N GLY A 354 0.90 19.19 27.30
CA GLY A 354 2.33 19.50 27.25
C GLY A 354 3.24 18.32 26.88
N ASN A 355 2.68 17.17 26.51
CA ASN A 355 3.43 16.01 26.06
C ASN A 355 3.45 15.90 24.53
N HIS A 356 4.42 15.15 24.01
CA HIS A 356 4.51 14.81 22.59
C HIS A 356 4.09 13.35 22.40
N TYR A 357 3.18 13.11 21.46
CA TYR A 357 2.62 11.79 21.20
C TYR A 357 2.91 11.36 19.76
N VAL A 358 3.38 10.14 19.61
CA VAL A 358 3.57 9.48 18.31
C VAL A 358 2.96 8.09 18.34
N GLU A 359 2.53 7.60 17.18
CA GLU A 359 2.08 6.22 17.08
C GLU A 359 3.26 5.27 17.30
N ALA A 360 3.13 4.35 18.23
CA ALA A 360 4.05 3.23 18.34
C ALA A 360 3.85 2.27 17.16
N ALA A 361 4.95 1.74 16.63
CA ALA A 361 4.87 0.71 15.60
C ALA A 361 4.05 -0.49 16.10
N THR A 362 3.00 -0.86 15.38
CA THR A 362 2.12 -1.98 15.76
C THR A 362 2.79 -3.33 15.58
N ASN A 363 3.76 -3.43 14.66
CA ASN A 363 4.57 -4.62 14.45
C ASN A 363 6.00 -4.40 14.98
N TYR A 364 6.15 -4.42 16.30
CA TYR A 364 7.44 -4.20 16.96
C TYR A 364 8.49 -5.30 16.68
N LEU A 365 8.07 -6.45 16.16
CA LEU A 365 8.97 -7.51 15.73
C LEU A 365 9.53 -7.28 14.34
N ASP A 366 8.95 -6.37 13.58
CA ASP A 366 9.27 -6.07 12.17
C ASP A 366 9.14 -7.31 11.25
N ILE A 367 8.25 -8.24 11.61
CA ILE A 367 8.01 -9.50 10.90
C ILE A 367 6.71 -9.41 10.11
N SER A 368 6.80 -9.68 8.81
CA SER A 368 5.66 -10.06 7.98
C SER A 368 5.66 -11.59 7.83
N ASP A 369 4.60 -12.22 8.28
CA ASP A 369 4.45 -13.69 8.29
C ASP A 369 3.97 -14.27 6.94
N ARG A 370 3.63 -13.41 5.97
CA ARG A 370 3.01 -13.80 4.69
C ARG A 370 3.72 -13.16 3.50
N GLU A 371 5.03 -13.39 3.40
CA GLU A 371 5.78 -12.83 2.27
C GLU A 371 5.72 -13.74 1.03
N LEU A 372 5.78 -15.08 1.21
CA LEU A 372 5.55 -16.02 0.11
C LEU A 372 4.60 -17.12 0.55
N MET A 373 3.52 -17.32 -0.20
CA MET A 373 2.56 -18.40 -0.04
C MET A 373 2.53 -19.23 -1.31
N ILE A 374 2.72 -20.56 -1.21
CA ILE A 374 2.75 -21.47 -2.35
C ILE A 374 1.39 -22.18 -2.45
N SER A 375 0.81 -22.16 -3.64
CA SER A 375 -0.45 -22.83 -3.92
C SER A 375 -0.25 -24.35 -3.93
N LYS A 376 -1.28 -25.07 -3.48
CA LYS A 376 -1.27 -26.54 -3.40
C LYS A 376 -1.01 -27.21 -4.76
N ASP A 377 -1.43 -26.56 -5.83
CA ASP A 377 -1.35 -27.08 -7.21
C ASP A 377 -0.03 -26.73 -7.90
N CYS A 378 0.92 -26.06 -7.20
CA CYS A 378 2.28 -25.85 -7.67
C CYS A 378 2.95 -27.22 -7.93
N LYS A 379 3.44 -27.44 -9.16
CA LYS A 379 3.92 -28.75 -9.60
C LYS A 379 5.27 -29.15 -9.03
N ASP A 380 6.14 -28.16 -8.80
CA ASP A 380 7.48 -28.35 -8.26
C ASP A 380 7.77 -27.28 -7.18
N PRO A 381 7.18 -27.43 -5.99
CA PRO A 381 7.40 -26.51 -4.89
C PRO A 381 8.83 -26.56 -4.33
N ASP A 382 9.52 -27.70 -4.46
CA ASP A 382 10.90 -27.88 -3.96
C ASP A 382 11.87 -26.92 -4.66
N THR A 383 11.77 -26.77 -5.99
CA THR A 383 12.60 -25.84 -6.75
C THR A 383 12.23 -24.39 -6.43
N LEU A 384 10.94 -24.09 -6.32
CA LEU A 384 10.47 -22.74 -5.97
C LEU A 384 10.92 -22.33 -4.54
N LEU A 385 10.94 -23.25 -3.59
CA LEU A 385 11.43 -22.99 -2.24
C LEU A 385 12.94 -22.77 -2.19
N LYS A 386 13.72 -23.48 -2.99
CA LYS A 386 15.17 -23.24 -3.12
C LYS A 386 15.45 -21.85 -3.72
N TRP A 387 14.65 -21.43 -4.70
CA TRP A 387 14.72 -20.07 -5.23
C TRP A 387 14.39 -19.04 -4.12
N ALA A 388 13.35 -19.28 -3.34
CA ALA A 388 12.96 -18.40 -2.24
C ALA A 388 14.02 -18.37 -1.11
N ASP A 389 14.71 -19.48 -0.85
CA ASP A 389 15.73 -19.58 0.20
C ASP A 389 16.96 -18.70 -0.09
N GLU A 390 17.27 -18.42 -1.35
CA GLU A 390 18.37 -17.52 -1.75
C GLU A 390 18.20 -16.10 -1.20
N PHE A 391 16.95 -15.63 -1.04
CA PHE A 391 16.66 -14.30 -0.49
C PHE A 391 16.92 -14.17 1.01
N TYR A 392 17.13 -15.29 1.72
CA TYR A 392 17.52 -15.28 3.13
C TYR A 392 19.04 -15.25 3.33
N THR A 393 19.82 -15.13 2.26
CA THR A 393 21.25 -14.79 2.36
C THR A 393 21.43 -13.30 2.64
N ASP A 394 22.47 -12.90 3.36
CA ASP A 394 22.73 -11.51 3.74
C ASP A 394 22.78 -10.59 2.52
N LEU A 395 23.51 -11.03 1.47
CA LEU A 395 23.70 -10.21 0.26
C LEU A 395 22.40 -10.03 -0.53
N ALA A 396 21.69 -11.12 -0.80
CA ALA A 396 20.43 -11.05 -1.55
C ALA A 396 19.36 -10.27 -0.77
N SER A 397 19.29 -10.46 0.54
CA SER A 397 18.40 -9.73 1.43
C SER A 397 18.64 -8.20 1.35
N LEU A 398 19.90 -7.76 1.44
CA LEU A 398 20.26 -6.35 1.27
C LEU A 398 19.92 -5.83 -0.11
N GLN A 399 20.24 -6.57 -1.18
CA GLN A 399 19.97 -6.12 -2.55
C GLN A 399 18.48 -6.07 -2.89
N THR A 400 17.69 -6.99 -2.35
CA THR A 400 16.23 -6.98 -2.54
C THR A 400 15.60 -5.70 -1.98
N PHE A 401 16.16 -5.18 -0.90
CA PHE A 401 15.60 -4.00 -0.23
C PHE A 401 16.21 -2.68 -0.73
N TYR A 402 17.54 -2.61 -0.86
CA TYR A 402 18.25 -1.37 -1.20
C TYR A 402 18.63 -1.27 -2.69
N GLY A 403 18.31 -2.26 -3.49
CA GLY A 403 18.70 -2.35 -4.90
C GLY A 403 20.05 -3.06 -5.11
N THR A 404 20.28 -3.48 -6.34
CA THR A 404 21.47 -4.23 -6.73
C THR A 404 22.75 -3.42 -6.53
N ILE A 405 23.77 -4.02 -5.91
CA ILE A 405 25.06 -3.38 -5.68
C ILE A 405 25.70 -3.01 -7.02
N GLY A 406 26.05 -1.72 -7.19
CA GLY A 406 26.63 -1.17 -8.41
C GLY A 406 25.63 -0.69 -9.46
N ALA A 407 24.34 -0.96 -9.30
CA ALA A 407 23.30 -0.30 -10.09
C ALA A 407 23.17 1.15 -9.63
N ARG A 408 23.44 2.12 -10.52
CA ARG A 408 23.11 3.52 -10.22
C ARG A 408 21.60 3.63 -10.23
N SER A 409 21.03 4.02 -9.09
CA SER A 409 19.64 4.45 -9.03
C SER A 409 19.45 5.58 -10.06
N GLN A 410 18.66 5.35 -11.10
CA GLN A 410 18.35 6.39 -12.08
C GLN A 410 17.51 7.52 -11.49
N THR A 411 16.97 7.32 -10.28
CA THR A 411 16.15 8.29 -9.56
C THR A 411 16.96 9.41 -8.87
N MET A 412 18.28 9.34 -8.82
CA MET A 412 19.14 10.41 -8.29
C MET A 412 19.84 11.26 -9.37
N ALA A 413 19.42 11.22 -10.61
CA ALA A 413 20.05 11.91 -11.73
C ALA A 413 19.41 13.26 -12.07
N THR A 414 18.72 13.92 -11.14
CA THR A 414 18.30 15.31 -11.29
C THR A 414 18.68 16.17 -10.10
N GLU A 415 19.98 16.19 -9.74
CA GLU A 415 20.50 17.38 -9.10
C GLU A 415 20.92 18.35 -10.22
N PRO A 416 20.38 19.55 -10.29
CA PRO A 416 20.93 20.59 -11.13
C PRO A 416 22.30 20.95 -10.52
N THR A 417 23.37 20.63 -11.25
CA THR A 417 24.67 21.28 -11.01
C THR A 417 24.48 22.78 -11.05
N MET A 418 24.85 23.45 -9.96
CA MET A 418 24.94 24.90 -9.79
C MET A 418 25.56 25.59 -11.00
#